data_a72ab95d1deccdf064ce7fe3ecf3c77f
#
_entry.id   a72ab95d1deccdf064ce7fe3ecf3c77f
#
_cell.length_a   1.000
_cell.length_b   1.000
_cell.length_c   1.000
_cell.angle_alpha   90.00
_cell.angle_beta   90.00
_cell.angle_gamma   90.00
#
_symmetry.space_group_name_H-M   'P 1'
#
loop_
_entity.id
_entity.type
_entity.pdbx_description
1 polymer ?
#
loop_
_entity_poly.entity_id
_entity_poly.type
_entity_poly.pdbx_seq_one_letter_code
_entity_poly.pdbx_strand_id
1 'polypeptide(L)'
;RDFVTKTDKNVEKILIEELSKTKKNYSFLSEEVGSIENKDKENIWIIDPIDGTTNFLHGIPHFAICIALQSKDEIVSGLIFDPIKDEMFFAEKDKGAFLNNQRLRVSKKNSIDECLFSSNHEGVKFSDLNMRYSGCAALDLAYVASGRLDGFFHNKINLWDVAAGEIMVKEAGGIVNDIHKFDVNKIDIKASSAAINDKMLENLV
;
A
#
# COMPACT_ATOMS: atom_id res chain seq x y z
N ARG A 1 2.01 -8.93 -17.61
CA ARG A 1 2.76 -7.95 -18.43
C ARG A 1 2.80 -6.67 -17.63
N ASP A 2 3.97 -6.31 -17.16
CA ASP A 2 4.18 -5.04 -16.49
C ASP A 2 4.16 -3.95 -17.56
N PHE A 3 3.19 -3.06 -17.49
CA PHE A 3 3.08 -1.93 -18.40
C PHE A 3 3.84 -0.76 -17.77
N VAL A 4 4.99 -0.44 -18.37
CA VAL A 4 5.79 0.72 -17.98
C VAL A 4 5.52 1.87 -18.94
N THR A 5 5.24 3.04 -18.41
CA THR A 5 5.07 4.25 -19.21
C THR A 5 6.28 5.18 -19.08
N LYS A 6 6.38 6.19 -19.98
CA LYS A 6 7.35 7.26 -19.78
C LYS A 6 7.06 8.08 -18.52
N THR A 7 5.79 8.06 -18.09
CA THR A 7 5.36 8.79 -16.90
C THR A 7 5.89 8.13 -15.64
N ASP A 8 5.80 6.79 -15.51
CA ASP A 8 6.33 6.05 -14.36
C ASP A 8 7.82 6.38 -14.16
N LYS A 9 8.63 6.26 -15.23
CA LYS A 9 10.08 6.56 -15.18
C LYS A 9 10.39 8.01 -14.84
N ASN A 10 9.58 8.95 -15.31
CA ASN A 10 9.78 10.37 -15.00
C ASN A 10 9.41 10.69 -13.55
N VAL A 11 8.28 10.15 -13.04
CA VAL A 11 7.87 10.30 -11.64
C VAL A 11 8.92 9.69 -10.72
N GLU A 12 9.34 8.45 -10.98
CA GLU A 12 10.37 7.78 -10.19
C GLU A 12 11.67 8.58 -10.14
N LYS A 13 12.17 9.05 -11.29
CA LYS A 13 13.37 9.87 -11.35
C LYS A 13 13.25 11.12 -10.47
N ILE A 14 12.13 11.85 -10.56
CA ILE A 14 11.88 13.05 -9.75
C ILE A 14 11.86 12.69 -8.26
N LEU A 15 11.18 11.60 -7.87
CA LEU A 15 11.09 11.16 -6.49
C LEU A 15 12.48 10.81 -5.92
N ILE A 16 13.29 10.05 -6.66
CA ILE A 16 14.65 9.69 -6.25
C ILE A 16 15.52 10.94 -6.11
N GLU A 17 15.46 11.89 -7.06
CA GLU A 17 16.20 13.13 -7.01
C GLU A 17 15.82 13.98 -5.79
N GLU A 18 14.52 14.16 -5.50
CA GLU A 18 14.05 14.96 -4.37
C GLU A 18 14.33 14.29 -3.00
N LEU A 19 14.09 12.99 -2.88
CA LEU A 19 14.39 12.25 -1.66
C LEU A 19 15.90 12.22 -1.36
N SER A 20 16.75 12.11 -2.39
CA SER A 20 18.21 12.16 -2.25
C SER A 20 18.72 13.51 -1.72
N LYS A 21 18.01 14.60 -1.97
CA LYS A 21 18.37 15.92 -1.41
C LYS A 21 18.16 15.97 0.11
N THR A 22 17.16 15.24 0.60
CA THR A 22 16.81 15.22 2.04
C THR A 22 17.68 14.25 2.83
N LYS A 23 17.91 13.05 2.29
CA LYS A 23 18.64 11.94 2.91
C LYS A 23 19.62 11.29 1.92
N LYS A 24 20.73 11.98 1.67
CA LYS A 24 21.71 11.68 0.61
C LYS A 24 22.30 10.26 0.64
N ASN A 25 22.36 9.63 1.81
CA ASN A 25 23.00 8.31 1.97
C ASN A 25 22.01 7.15 1.98
N TYR A 26 20.71 7.38 2.04
CA TYR A 26 19.70 6.31 2.07
C TYR A 26 19.67 5.54 0.75
N SER A 27 19.46 4.24 0.83
CA SER A 27 19.28 3.37 -0.33
C SER A 27 17.85 3.47 -0.87
N PHE A 28 17.63 2.91 -2.05
CA PHE A 28 16.32 2.88 -2.69
C PHE A 28 15.98 1.47 -3.15
N LEU A 29 14.72 1.10 -3.05
CA LEU A 29 14.07 -0.01 -3.74
C LEU A 29 12.87 0.58 -4.49
N SER A 30 12.87 0.47 -5.80
CA SER A 30 11.84 1.08 -6.64
C SER A 30 11.42 0.13 -7.75
N GLU A 31 10.17 0.26 -8.22
CA GLU A 31 9.59 -0.64 -9.20
C GLU A 31 10.38 -0.67 -10.50
N GLU A 32 10.72 0.49 -11.07
CA GLU A 32 11.29 0.62 -12.41
C GLU A 32 12.81 0.42 -12.46
N VAL A 33 13.55 1.03 -11.53
CA VAL A 33 15.02 0.94 -11.50
C VAL A 33 15.52 -0.18 -10.59
N GLY A 34 14.66 -0.77 -9.76
CA GLY A 34 15.05 -1.78 -8.79
C GLY A 34 15.83 -1.19 -7.60
N SER A 35 16.87 -1.90 -7.15
CA SER A 35 17.64 -1.49 -5.98
C SER A 35 18.79 -0.55 -6.32
N ILE A 36 18.89 0.56 -5.58
CA ILE A 36 20.03 1.49 -5.62
C ILE A 36 20.67 1.46 -4.22
N GLU A 37 21.85 0.86 -4.13
CA GLU A 37 22.60 0.81 -2.87
C GLU A 37 23.42 2.08 -2.68
N ASN A 38 23.20 2.76 -1.56
CA ASN A 38 24.00 3.88 -1.08
C ASN A 38 24.77 3.51 0.20
N LYS A 39 25.40 4.49 0.87
CA LYS A 39 26.21 4.24 2.07
C LYS A 39 25.41 3.70 3.24
N ASP A 40 24.18 4.15 3.39
CA ASP A 40 23.25 3.71 4.43
C ASP A 40 22.36 2.61 3.85
N LYS A 41 22.59 1.37 4.29
CA LYS A 41 21.84 0.19 3.88
C LYS A 41 20.71 -0.17 4.86
N GLU A 42 20.69 0.47 6.04
CA GLU A 42 19.64 0.24 7.04
C GLU A 42 18.38 1.07 6.75
N ASN A 43 18.54 2.20 6.04
CA ASN A 43 17.45 3.08 5.68
C ASN A 43 17.21 3.04 4.17
N ILE A 44 16.03 2.59 3.77
CA ILE A 44 15.68 2.33 2.38
C ILE A 44 14.37 3.04 2.05
N TRP A 45 14.40 3.90 1.05
CA TRP A 45 13.18 4.41 0.42
C TRP A 45 12.61 3.35 -0.51
N ILE A 46 11.34 2.99 -0.31
CA ILE A 46 10.59 2.05 -1.14
C ILE A 46 9.59 2.86 -1.94
N ILE A 47 9.63 2.76 -3.27
CA ILE A 47 8.88 3.65 -4.17
C ILE A 47 8.13 2.82 -5.20
N ASP A 48 6.84 3.12 -5.36
CA ASP A 48 6.06 2.83 -6.55
C ASP A 48 5.64 4.16 -7.18
N PRO A 49 6.13 4.48 -8.38
CA PRO A 49 5.82 5.74 -9.03
C PRO A 49 4.36 5.86 -9.45
N ILE A 50 3.70 4.75 -9.85
CA ILE A 50 2.28 4.71 -10.22
C ILE A 50 1.71 3.32 -9.93
N ASP A 51 1.25 3.07 -8.70
CA ASP A 51 0.42 1.89 -8.42
C ASP A 51 -0.93 2.03 -9.17
N GLY A 52 -1.30 0.98 -9.90
CA GLY A 52 -2.44 1.01 -10.79
C GLY A 52 -2.09 1.46 -12.21
N THR A 53 -0.90 1.13 -12.73
CA THR A 53 -0.44 1.46 -14.09
C THR A 53 -1.43 1.08 -15.17
N THR A 54 -2.11 -0.06 -15.03
CA THR A 54 -3.18 -0.48 -15.97
C THR A 54 -4.33 0.53 -15.98
N ASN A 55 -4.79 0.98 -14.82
CA ASN A 55 -5.82 2.00 -14.70
C ASN A 55 -5.37 3.31 -15.36
N PHE A 56 -4.15 3.75 -15.06
CA PHE A 56 -3.56 4.94 -15.63
C PHE A 56 -3.53 4.90 -17.16
N LEU A 57 -3.07 3.79 -17.75
CA LEU A 57 -3.01 3.58 -19.21
C LEU A 57 -4.38 3.64 -19.89
N HIS A 58 -5.42 3.16 -19.20
CA HIS A 58 -6.78 3.15 -19.71
C HIS A 58 -7.57 4.42 -19.39
N GLY A 59 -6.95 5.42 -18.74
CA GLY A 59 -7.62 6.66 -18.34
C GLY A 59 -8.64 6.47 -17.22
N ILE A 60 -8.52 5.36 -16.45
CA ILE A 60 -9.33 5.13 -15.26
C ILE A 60 -8.74 5.96 -14.11
N PRO A 61 -9.51 6.89 -13.50
CA PRO A 61 -8.99 7.83 -12.51
C PRO A 61 -8.84 7.18 -11.12
N HIS A 62 -8.06 6.09 -11.04
CA HIS A 62 -7.83 5.34 -9.81
C HIS A 62 -6.43 4.73 -9.83
N PHE A 63 -5.46 5.49 -9.40
CA PHE A 63 -4.03 5.15 -9.29
C PHE A 63 -3.37 6.05 -8.26
N ALA A 64 -2.20 5.68 -7.75
CA ALA A 64 -1.52 6.42 -6.71
C ALA A 64 0.01 6.46 -6.88
N ILE A 65 0.66 7.43 -6.25
CA ILE A 65 2.10 7.47 -6.01
C ILE A 65 2.34 6.95 -4.59
N CYS A 66 3.27 6.01 -4.43
CA CYS A 66 3.57 5.38 -3.15
C CYS A 66 5.03 5.58 -2.74
N ILE A 67 5.24 5.98 -1.50
CA ILE A 67 6.57 6.12 -0.90
C ILE A 67 6.51 5.54 0.50
N ALA A 68 7.43 4.63 0.83
CA ALA A 68 7.64 4.18 2.20
C ALA A 68 9.10 4.35 2.61
N LEU A 69 9.34 4.48 3.91
CA LEU A 69 10.67 4.43 4.50
C LEU A 69 10.76 3.20 5.38
N GLN A 70 11.67 2.30 4.99
CA GLN A 70 12.11 1.20 5.84
C GLN A 70 13.35 1.64 6.63
N SER A 71 13.39 1.30 7.91
CA SER A 71 14.56 1.47 8.78
C SER A 71 14.76 0.21 9.61
N LYS A 72 15.93 -0.43 9.49
CA LYS A 72 16.27 -1.68 10.20
C LYS A 72 15.19 -2.77 10.02
N ASP A 73 14.86 -3.05 8.79
CA ASP A 73 13.86 -4.06 8.39
C ASP A 73 12.40 -3.78 8.84
N GLU A 74 12.09 -2.58 9.29
CA GLU A 74 10.74 -2.17 9.68
C GLU A 74 10.27 -0.95 8.87
N ILE A 75 9.03 -0.95 8.39
CA ILE A 75 8.44 0.23 7.75
C ILE A 75 8.09 1.25 8.84
N VAL A 76 8.72 2.41 8.77
CA VAL A 76 8.58 3.47 9.79
C VAL A 76 7.78 4.68 9.31
N SER A 77 7.59 4.83 8.01
CA SER A 77 6.77 5.90 7.42
C SER A 77 6.22 5.45 6.07
N GLY A 78 5.03 5.94 5.72
CA GLY A 78 4.37 5.66 4.46
C GLY A 78 3.54 6.84 3.97
N LEU A 79 3.57 7.08 2.67
CA LEU A 79 2.77 8.08 1.97
C LEU A 79 2.14 7.42 0.74
N ILE A 80 0.84 7.64 0.56
CA ILE A 80 0.08 7.28 -0.64
C ILE A 80 -0.65 8.54 -1.10
N PHE A 81 -0.41 8.95 -2.33
CA PHE A 81 -1.04 10.15 -2.91
C PHE A 81 -1.90 9.77 -4.11
N ASP A 82 -3.22 10.04 -3.99
CA ASP A 82 -4.17 9.98 -5.10
C ASP A 82 -4.21 11.36 -5.78
N PRO A 83 -3.60 11.52 -6.96
CA PRO A 83 -3.53 12.83 -7.61
C PRO A 83 -4.85 13.27 -8.25
N ILE A 84 -5.79 12.36 -8.41
CA ILE A 84 -7.10 12.65 -9.01
C ILE A 84 -8.05 13.26 -7.97
N LYS A 85 -8.01 12.73 -6.75
CA LYS A 85 -8.87 13.20 -5.65
C LYS A 85 -8.19 14.25 -4.76
N ASP A 86 -6.91 14.52 -5.01
CA ASP A 86 -6.07 15.35 -4.13
C ASP A 86 -6.10 14.85 -2.68
N GLU A 87 -5.98 13.52 -2.53
CA GLU A 87 -5.97 12.84 -1.25
C GLU A 87 -4.56 12.37 -0.93
N MET A 88 -3.95 12.95 0.09
CA MET A 88 -2.65 12.55 0.60
C MET A 88 -2.83 11.79 1.91
N PHE A 89 -2.62 10.48 1.85
CA PHE A 89 -2.57 9.59 3.00
C PHE A 89 -1.13 9.50 3.50
N PHE A 90 -0.95 9.66 4.81
CA PHE A 90 0.37 9.62 5.43
C PHE A 90 0.30 8.91 6.78
N ALA A 91 1.31 8.10 7.08
CA ALA A 91 1.49 7.49 8.39
C ALA A 91 2.96 7.51 8.81
N GLU A 92 3.19 7.62 10.11
CA GLU A 92 4.50 7.49 10.73
C GLU A 92 4.34 6.65 12.00
N LYS A 93 5.29 5.74 12.23
CA LYS A 93 5.31 4.83 13.37
C LYS A 93 5.09 5.56 14.68
N ASP A 94 4.16 5.06 15.49
CA ASP A 94 3.75 5.60 16.80
C ASP A 94 3.11 7.02 16.76
N LYS A 95 2.86 7.57 15.57
CA LYS A 95 2.24 8.90 15.42
C LYS A 95 0.83 8.87 14.86
N GLY A 96 0.45 7.76 14.23
CA GLY A 96 -0.88 7.56 13.63
C GLY A 96 -0.88 7.76 12.12
N ALA A 97 -2.04 7.49 11.52
CA ALA A 97 -2.33 7.68 10.10
C ALA A 97 -3.26 8.87 9.87
N PHE A 98 -3.08 9.56 8.76
CA PHE A 98 -3.78 10.79 8.41
C PHE A 98 -4.16 10.84 6.93
N LEU A 99 -5.28 11.46 6.61
CA LEU A 99 -5.69 11.92 5.29
C LEU A 99 -5.80 13.43 5.31
N ASN A 100 -5.02 14.14 4.52
CA ASN A 100 -5.03 15.60 4.45
C ASN A 100 -5.10 16.25 5.86
N ASN A 101 -4.23 15.80 6.78
CA ASN A 101 -4.16 16.22 8.19
C ASN A 101 -5.32 15.75 9.10
N GLN A 102 -6.29 15.00 8.62
CA GLN A 102 -7.34 14.40 9.43
C GLN A 102 -6.93 12.99 9.86
N ARG A 103 -6.97 12.72 11.17
CA ARG A 103 -6.57 11.43 11.72
C ARG A 103 -7.50 10.31 11.25
N LEU A 104 -6.90 9.24 10.74
CA LEU A 104 -7.59 8.05 10.27
C LEU A 104 -7.86 7.04 11.38
N ARG A 105 -8.90 6.24 11.17
CA ARG A 105 -9.20 5.02 11.91
C ARG A 105 -9.85 4.01 10.98
N VAL A 106 -9.48 2.75 11.16
CA VAL A 106 -10.16 1.63 10.48
C VAL A 106 -11.62 1.53 10.89
N SER A 107 -12.40 0.83 10.10
CA SER A 107 -13.81 0.55 10.36
C SER A 107 -14.04 -0.11 11.73
N LYS A 108 -15.22 0.13 12.31
CA LYS A 108 -15.67 -0.51 13.57
C LYS A 108 -16.75 -1.58 13.35
N LYS A 109 -17.06 -1.90 12.08
CA LYS A 109 -18.02 -2.95 11.77
C LYS A 109 -17.53 -4.30 12.33
N ASN A 110 -18.46 -5.10 12.80
CA ASN A 110 -18.19 -6.40 13.40
C ASN A 110 -19.00 -7.57 12.77
N SER A 111 -19.85 -7.27 11.78
CA SER A 111 -20.56 -8.25 10.97
C SER A 111 -19.96 -8.29 9.57
N ILE A 112 -19.60 -9.49 9.10
CA ILE A 112 -18.99 -9.71 7.79
C ILE A 112 -19.92 -9.30 6.64
N ASP A 113 -21.23 -9.47 6.82
CA ASP A 113 -22.26 -9.15 5.83
C ASP A 113 -22.38 -7.65 5.54
N GLU A 114 -21.94 -6.81 6.49
CA GLU A 114 -21.92 -5.35 6.35
C GLU A 114 -20.60 -4.82 5.78
N CYS A 115 -19.61 -5.73 5.64
CA CYS A 115 -18.25 -5.35 5.25
C CYS A 115 -18.08 -5.29 3.74
N LEU A 116 -17.15 -4.42 3.32
CA LEU A 116 -16.70 -4.27 1.94
C LEU A 116 -15.22 -4.57 1.87
N PHE A 117 -14.84 -5.51 1.00
CA PHE A 117 -13.47 -5.96 0.83
C PHE A 117 -12.95 -5.58 -0.56
N SER A 118 -11.62 -5.51 -0.68
CA SER A 118 -10.96 -5.44 -1.97
C SER A 118 -9.90 -6.52 -2.13
N SER A 119 -9.73 -6.96 -3.37
CA SER A 119 -8.68 -7.88 -3.80
C SER A 119 -8.46 -7.71 -5.30
N ASN A 120 -7.26 -7.96 -5.76
CA ASN A 120 -6.97 -8.09 -7.19
C ASN A 120 -6.46 -9.51 -7.51
N HIS A 121 -6.73 -10.47 -6.62
CA HIS A 121 -6.30 -11.86 -6.78
C HIS A 121 -7.28 -12.66 -7.63
N GLU A 122 -6.78 -13.27 -8.70
CA GLU A 122 -7.55 -14.18 -9.54
C GLU A 122 -7.69 -15.55 -8.85
N GLY A 123 -8.90 -16.09 -8.84
CA GLY A 123 -9.14 -17.50 -8.52
C GLY A 123 -9.61 -17.84 -7.11
N VAL A 124 -9.74 -16.88 -6.21
CA VAL A 124 -10.38 -17.13 -4.91
C VAL A 124 -11.89 -16.89 -5.04
N LYS A 125 -12.68 -17.95 -4.83
CA LYS A 125 -14.14 -17.84 -4.81
C LYS A 125 -14.58 -17.35 -3.43
N PHE A 126 -14.94 -16.09 -3.37
CA PHE A 126 -15.60 -15.50 -2.19
C PHE A 126 -17.11 -15.53 -2.46
N SER A 127 -17.77 -16.61 -2.07
CA SER A 127 -19.19 -16.80 -2.37
C SER A 127 -20.10 -15.78 -1.69
N ASP A 128 -19.64 -15.18 -0.56
CA ASP A 128 -20.52 -14.42 0.33
C ASP A 128 -19.96 -13.06 0.77
N LEU A 129 -18.81 -12.60 0.23
CA LEU A 129 -18.24 -11.30 0.55
C LEU A 129 -18.59 -10.22 -0.48
N ASN A 130 -18.90 -9.02 -0.01
CA ASN A 130 -19.02 -7.85 -0.90
C ASN A 130 -17.63 -7.42 -1.36
N MET A 131 -17.29 -7.67 -2.63
CA MET A 131 -15.96 -7.46 -3.17
C MET A 131 -15.85 -6.27 -4.11
N ARG A 132 -14.67 -5.67 -4.15
CA ARG A 132 -14.22 -4.74 -5.19
C ARG A 132 -12.89 -5.21 -5.76
N TYR A 133 -12.68 -4.91 -7.04
CA TYR A 133 -11.42 -5.16 -7.76
C TYR A 133 -10.99 -3.83 -8.36
N SER A 134 -10.22 -3.07 -7.60
CA SER A 134 -9.92 -1.67 -7.92
C SER A 134 -8.78 -1.52 -8.92
N GLY A 135 -7.81 -2.45 -8.89
CA GLY A 135 -6.59 -2.39 -9.68
C GLY A 135 -5.51 -1.44 -9.14
N CYS A 136 -5.63 -1.00 -7.86
CA CYS A 136 -4.65 -0.16 -7.17
C CYS A 136 -4.58 -0.58 -5.69
N ALA A 137 -3.58 -1.37 -5.34
CA ALA A 137 -3.45 -2.00 -4.02
C ALA A 137 -3.16 -0.97 -2.92
N ALA A 138 -2.37 0.04 -3.23
CA ALA A 138 -2.05 1.11 -2.29
C ALA A 138 -3.31 1.91 -1.88
N LEU A 139 -4.17 2.28 -2.83
CA LEU A 139 -5.43 2.95 -2.51
C LEU A 139 -6.39 2.02 -1.76
N ASP A 140 -6.40 0.73 -2.05
CA ASP A 140 -7.20 -0.24 -1.30
C ASP A 140 -6.77 -0.28 0.17
N LEU A 141 -5.47 -0.33 0.45
CA LEU A 141 -4.92 -0.28 1.82
C LEU A 141 -5.20 1.07 2.50
N ALA A 142 -5.06 2.19 1.79
CA ALA A 142 -5.42 3.52 2.29
C ALA A 142 -6.91 3.61 2.63
N TYR A 143 -7.76 2.93 1.86
CA TYR A 143 -9.20 2.86 2.12
C TYR A 143 -9.53 1.95 3.30
N VAL A 144 -8.77 0.88 3.54
CA VAL A 144 -8.88 0.12 4.80
C VAL A 144 -8.50 1.00 5.99
N ALA A 145 -7.38 1.72 5.92
CA ALA A 145 -6.93 2.62 6.98
C ALA A 145 -7.94 3.75 7.29
N SER A 146 -8.68 4.20 6.28
CA SER A 146 -9.71 5.25 6.41
C SER A 146 -11.12 4.72 6.73
N GLY A 147 -11.31 3.40 6.83
CA GLY A 147 -12.60 2.77 7.07
C GLY A 147 -13.57 2.83 5.89
N ARG A 148 -13.10 3.18 4.69
CA ARG A 148 -13.88 3.12 3.44
C ARG A 148 -14.02 1.68 2.95
N LEU A 149 -12.98 0.85 3.17
CA LEU A 149 -13.00 -0.61 3.07
C LEU A 149 -12.80 -1.22 4.46
N ASP A 150 -13.26 -2.44 4.63
CA ASP A 150 -13.15 -3.17 5.88
C ASP A 150 -11.96 -4.15 5.87
N GLY A 151 -11.55 -4.59 4.68
CA GLY A 151 -10.35 -5.40 4.49
C GLY A 151 -9.86 -5.45 3.06
N PHE A 152 -8.59 -5.82 2.92
CA PHE A 152 -7.88 -6.04 1.66
C PHE A 152 -7.02 -7.29 1.77
N PHE A 153 -6.94 -8.07 0.71
CA PHE A 153 -6.04 -9.22 0.62
C PHE A 153 -5.57 -9.43 -0.82
N HIS A 154 -4.31 -9.81 -0.96
CA HIS A 154 -3.70 -10.10 -2.25
C HIS A 154 -2.57 -11.11 -2.06
N ASN A 155 -2.36 -11.98 -3.06
CA ASN A 155 -1.25 -12.92 -3.06
C ASN A 155 -0.25 -12.56 -4.16
N LYS A 156 1.05 -12.69 -3.86
CA LYS A 156 2.14 -12.45 -4.81
C LYS A 156 2.18 -11.03 -5.37
N ILE A 157 2.03 -10.06 -4.48
CA ILE A 157 2.17 -8.63 -4.78
C ILE A 157 3.59 -8.16 -4.45
N ASN A 158 4.02 -7.03 -5.01
CA ASN A 158 5.36 -6.50 -4.73
C ASN A 158 5.37 -5.64 -3.46
N LEU A 159 6.55 -5.50 -2.86
CA LEU A 159 6.70 -4.72 -1.62
C LEU A 159 6.36 -3.24 -1.82
N TRP A 160 6.73 -2.66 -2.95
CA TRP A 160 6.48 -1.24 -3.22
C TRP A 160 4.99 -0.90 -3.34
N ASP A 161 4.14 -1.86 -3.76
CA ASP A 161 2.69 -1.69 -3.84
C ASP A 161 2.03 -1.61 -2.44
N VAL A 162 2.66 -2.21 -1.41
CA VAL A 162 2.01 -2.43 -0.10
C VAL A 162 2.72 -1.82 1.10
N ALA A 163 4.01 -1.49 1.01
CA ALA A 163 4.80 -1.02 2.15
C ALA A 163 4.20 0.25 2.80
N ALA A 164 3.81 1.23 2.01
CA ALA A 164 3.18 2.44 2.54
C ALA A 164 1.81 2.16 3.17
N GLY A 165 1.03 1.25 2.58
CA GLY A 165 -0.27 0.86 3.09
C GLY A 165 -0.20 0.03 4.36
N GLU A 166 0.82 -0.79 4.53
CA GLU A 166 1.05 -1.61 5.73
C GLU A 166 1.09 -0.75 6.99
N ILE A 167 2.00 0.22 7.03
CA ILE A 167 2.11 1.10 8.20
C ILE A 167 0.86 1.95 8.38
N MET A 168 0.22 2.34 7.30
CA MET A 168 -1.00 3.15 7.35
C MET A 168 -2.15 2.42 8.02
N VAL A 169 -2.37 1.16 7.68
CA VAL A 169 -3.39 0.32 8.32
C VAL A 169 -3.06 0.08 9.79
N LYS A 170 -1.81 -0.25 10.13
CA LYS A 170 -1.36 -0.45 11.51
C LYS A 170 -1.58 0.79 12.37
N GLU A 171 -1.16 1.95 11.89
CA GLU A 171 -1.29 3.24 12.61
C GLU A 171 -2.73 3.76 12.69
N ALA A 172 -3.62 3.28 11.82
CA ALA A 172 -5.05 3.51 11.91
C ALA A 172 -5.77 2.57 12.90
N GLY A 173 -5.07 1.59 13.47
CA GLY A 173 -5.58 0.60 14.42
C GLY A 173 -6.14 -0.66 13.78
N GLY A 174 -5.74 -0.96 12.54
CA GLY A 174 -6.03 -2.20 11.85
C GLY A 174 -4.97 -3.28 12.10
N ILE A 175 -5.18 -4.44 11.49
CA ILE A 175 -4.27 -5.58 11.53
C ILE A 175 -3.76 -5.85 10.12
N VAL A 176 -2.45 -6.08 9.99
CA VAL A 176 -1.80 -6.56 8.78
C VAL A 176 -0.92 -7.74 9.17
N ASN A 177 -0.94 -8.81 8.37
CA ASN A 177 -0.03 -9.93 8.58
C ASN A 177 1.44 -9.50 8.39
N ASP A 178 2.37 -10.28 8.92
CA ASP A 178 3.80 -10.00 8.77
C ASP A 178 4.24 -10.24 7.30
N ILE A 179 4.40 -9.14 6.56
CA ILE A 179 4.81 -9.16 5.16
C ILE A 179 6.33 -9.30 4.98
N HIS A 180 7.13 -9.06 6.02
CA HIS A 180 8.60 -9.12 5.96
C HIS A 180 9.16 -10.54 5.87
N LYS A 181 8.30 -11.55 6.01
CA LYS A 181 8.66 -12.97 5.83
C LYS A 181 8.72 -13.41 4.37
N PHE A 182 8.25 -12.57 3.44
CA PHE A 182 8.14 -12.89 2.04
C PHE A 182 9.29 -12.30 1.23
N ASP A 183 9.51 -12.88 0.05
CA ASP A 183 10.33 -12.25 -1.01
C ASP A 183 9.65 -10.95 -1.44
N VAL A 184 10.44 -9.89 -1.68
CA VAL A 184 9.95 -8.54 -2.04
C VAL A 184 9.00 -8.51 -3.24
N ASN A 185 9.04 -9.51 -4.11
CA ASN A 185 8.19 -9.64 -5.30
C ASN A 185 7.07 -10.69 -5.15
N LYS A 186 6.82 -11.22 -3.96
CA LYS A 186 5.86 -12.31 -3.76
C LYS A 186 5.16 -12.23 -2.40
N ILE A 187 4.79 -11.04 -1.99
CA ILE A 187 4.13 -10.82 -0.71
C ILE A 187 2.69 -11.29 -0.77
N ASP A 188 2.29 -12.07 0.22
CA ASP A 188 0.89 -12.34 0.50
C ASP A 188 0.45 -11.42 1.63
N ILE A 189 -0.39 -10.44 1.31
CA ILE A 189 -0.90 -9.46 2.26
C ILE A 189 -2.35 -9.71 2.61
N LYS A 190 -2.67 -9.54 3.90
CA LYS A 190 -4.02 -9.55 4.46
C LYS A 190 -4.12 -8.41 5.45
N ALA A 191 -4.99 -7.46 5.17
CA ALA A 191 -5.18 -6.26 5.98
C ALA A 191 -6.66 -6.07 6.28
N SER A 192 -7.01 -5.73 7.52
CA SER A 192 -8.40 -5.50 7.90
C SER A 192 -8.52 -4.63 9.13
N SER A 193 -9.76 -4.20 9.44
CA SER A 193 -10.06 -3.71 10.78
C SER A 193 -9.91 -4.86 11.81
N ALA A 194 -9.48 -4.52 13.03
CA ALA A 194 -9.28 -5.51 14.08
C ALA A 194 -10.57 -6.28 14.43
N ALA A 195 -11.73 -5.64 14.28
CA ALA A 195 -13.01 -6.23 14.65
C ALA A 195 -13.47 -7.42 13.76
N ILE A 196 -12.95 -7.49 12.52
CA ILE A 196 -13.36 -8.52 11.55
C ILE A 196 -12.22 -9.42 11.07
N ASN A 197 -10.99 -9.22 11.56
CA ASN A 197 -9.80 -9.91 11.07
C ASN A 197 -9.98 -11.43 11.03
N ASP A 198 -10.37 -12.05 12.15
CA ASP A 198 -10.50 -13.50 12.24
C ASP A 198 -11.60 -14.03 11.30
N LYS A 199 -12.74 -13.33 11.25
CA LYS A 199 -13.84 -13.66 10.33
C LYS A 199 -13.42 -13.53 8.86
N MET A 200 -12.62 -12.52 8.52
CA MET A 200 -12.08 -12.38 7.17
C MET A 200 -11.19 -13.58 6.84
N LEU A 201 -10.26 -13.94 7.74
CA LEU A 201 -9.33 -15.05 7.52
C LEU A 201 -10.05 -16.39 7.34
N GLU A 202 -11.13 -16.65 8.07
CA GLU A 202 -11.97 -17.86 7.94
C GLU A 202 -12.64 -17.96 6.56
N ASN A 203 -12.90 -16.84 5.90
CA ASN A 203 -13.51 -16.80 4.56
C ASN A 203 -12.48 -16.80 3.41
N LEU A 204 -11.17 -16.77 3.70
CA LEU A 204 -10.08 -16.78 2.72
C LEU A 204 -9.53 -18.19 2.44
N VAL A 205 -10.30 -19.23 2.57
CA VAL A 205 -9.90 -20.65 2.40
C VAL A 205 -10.03 -21.11 0.96
#